data_a9713a771aad4988c4d9f923bbb33e5b
#
_entry.id   a9713a771aad4988c4d9f923bbb33e5b
#
_cell.length_a   1.000
_cell.length_b   1.000
_cell.length_c   1.000
_cell.angle_alpha   90.00
_cell.angle_beta   90.00
_cell.angle_gamma   90.00
#
_symmetry.space_group_name_H-M   'P 1'
#
loop_
_entity.id
_entity.type
_entity.pdbx_description
1 polymer ?
#
loop_
_entity_poly.entity_id
_entity_poly.type
_entity_poly.pdbx_seq_one_letter_code
_entity_poly.pdbx_strand_id
1 'polypeptide(L)'
;MYAIQFLGNPYKHAGRSLITGTDCSGFTSLVYAHFGINISPGSDYQSKQGRSISYAEAEPGDVVVYPGHVALYLGNGKVIHASSTATGIKISNINYRSFTDIRRML
;
A
#
# COMPACT_ATOMS: atom_id res chain seq x y z
N MET A 1 -6.39 12.26 0.99
CA MET A 1 -5.97 11.05 1.75
C MET A 1 -4.62 11.31 2.43
N TYR A 2 -4.47 10.82 3.65
CA TYR A 2 -3.25 10.98 4.43
C TYR A 2 -1.99 10.52 3.68
N ALA A 3 -2.06 9.39 2.98
CA ALA A 3 -0.92 8.80 2.28
C ALA A 3 -0.32 9.72 1.20
N ILE A 4 -1.12 10.57 0.57
CA ILE A 4 -0.70 11.41 -0.56
C ILE A 4 0.38 12.42 -0.15
N GLN A 5 0.37 12.89 1.09
CA GLN A 5 1.36 13.87 1.54
C GLN A 5 2.80 13.34 1.53
N PHE A 6 2.97 12.03 1.41
CA PHE A 6 4.29 11.39 1.40
C PHE A 6 4.82 11.08 0.00
N LEU A 7 4.12 11.53 -1.05
CA LEU A 7 4.58 11.36 -2.44
C LEU A 7 6.01 11.89 -2.60
N GLY A 8 6.85 11.12 -3.26
CA GLY A 8 8.24 11.47 -3.49
C GLY A 8 9.21 11.12 -2.36
N ASN A 9 8.70 10.74 -1.18
CA ASN A 9 9.56 10.33 -0.07
C ASN A 9 10.25 8.99 -0.38
N PRO A 10 11.42 8.72 0.24
CA PRO A 10 12.26 7.60 -0.19
C PRO A 10 11.66 6.22 0.05
N TYR A 11 12.02 5.30 -0.83
CA TYR A 11 11.90 3.86 -0.59
C TYR A 11 13.17 3.37 0.10
N LYS A 12 13.01 2.50 1.12
CA LYS A 12 14.12 1.85 1.78
C LYS A 12 13.73 0.42 2.12
N HIS A 13 14.51 -0.55 1.65
CA HIS A 13 14.26 -1.97 1.95
C HIS A 13 14.22 -2.18 3.46
N ALA A 14 13.15 -2.83 3.94
CA ALA A 14 12.88 -3.02 5.37
C ALA A 14 12.77 -1.73 6.19
N GLY A 15 12.66 -0.56 5.53
CA GLY A 15 12.49 0.73 6.20
C GLY A 15 11.09 0.87 6.80
N ARG A 16 11.00 1.65 7.88
CA ARG A 16 9.77 1.86 8.64
C ARG A 16 9.54 3.33 8.99
N SER A 17 9.91 4.24 8.10
CA SER A 17 9.67 5.67 8.27
C SER A 17 9.04 6.26 7.01
N LEU A 18 7.93 6.97 7.17
CA LEU A 18 7.28 7.67 6.05
C LEU A 18 8.12 8.84 5.53
N ILE A 19 9.08 9.30 6.29
CA ILE A 19 9.92 10.45 5.94
C ILE A 19 11.28 10.03 5.40
N THR A 20 11.98 9.12 6.08
CA THR A 20 13.36 8.76 5.75
C THR A 20 13.48 7.51 4.89
N GLY A 21 12.41 6.73 4.77
CA GLY A 21 12.39 5.59 3.89
C GLY A 21 11.57 4.43 4.44
N THR A 22 10.74 3.84 3.57
CA THR A 22 9.91 2.68 3.88
C THR A 22 9.82 1.77 2.67
N ASP A 23 9.60 0.47 2.92
CA ASP A 23 9.24 -0.46 1.86
C ASP A 23 7.72 -0.46 1.64
N CYS A 24 7.23 -1.32 0.72
CA CYS A 24 5.81 -1.32 0.33
C CYS A 24 4.88 -1.66 1.49
N SER A 25 5.20 -2.71 2.24
CA SER A 25 4.36 -3.16 3.36
C SER A 25 4.52 -2.25 4.58
N GLY A 26 5.71 -1.68 4.78
CA GLY A 26 5.93 -0.67 5.80
C GLY A 26 5.10 0.57 5.56
N PHE A 27 4.99 1.01 4.30
CA PHE A 27 4.16 2.15 3.92
C PHE A 27 2.70 1.92 4.30
N THR A 28 2.12 0.80 3.89
CA THR A 28 0.73 0.49 4.23
C THR A 28 0.52 0.38 5.74
N SER A 29 1.42 -0.30 6.46
CA SER A 29 1.36 -0.42 7.92
C SER A 29 1.38 0.94 8.62
N LEU A 30 2.29 1.83 8.20
CA LEU A 30 2.45 3.14 8.83
C LEU A 30 1.26 4.05 8.56
N VAL A 31 0.69 4.00 7.35
CA VAL A 31 -0.51 4.76 7.03
C VAL A 31 -1.69 4.31 7.90
N TYR A 32 -1.90 3.00 8.03
CA TYR A 32 -2.96 2.47 8.89
C TYR A 32 -2.72 2.77 10.36
N ALA A 33 -1.46 2.73 10.82
CA ALA A 33 -1.12 3.06 12.20
C ALA A 33 -1.50 4.49 12.58
N HIS A 34 -1.42 5.42 11.63
CA HIS A 34 -1.87 6.80 11.85
C HIS A 34 -3.34 6.86 12.29
N PHE A 35 -4.16 5.94 11.81
CA PHE A 35 -5.58 5.87 12.14
C PHE A 35 -5.88 4.90 13.29
N GLY A 36 -4.86 4.44 14.01
CA GLY A 36 -5.02 3.53 15.15
C GLY A 36 -5.27 2.09 14.75
N ILE A 37 -5.03 1.71 13.50
CA ILE A 37 -5.24 0.36 13.00
C ILE A 37 -3.90 -0.33 12.85
N ASN A 38 -3.75 -1.47 13.54
CA ASN A 38 -2.50 -2.22 13.51
C ASN A 38 -2.57 -3.34 12.47
N ILE A 39 -1.80 -3.22 11.40
CA ILE A 39 -1.61 -4.31 10.44
C ILE A 39 -0.13 -4.70 10.42
N SER A 40 0.13 -6.01 10.33
CA SER A 40 1.49 -6.51 10.36
C SER A 40 2.26 -6.07 9.12
N PRO A 41 3.53 -5.64 9.24
CA PRO A 41 4.36 -5.41 8.06
C PRO A 41 4.67 -6.73 7.36
N GLY A 42 4.98 -6.65 6.07
CA GLY A 42 5.24 -7.81 5.22
C GLY A 42 4.11 -8.04 4.23
N SER A 43 4.45 -8.06 2.94
CA SER A 43 3.44 -8.23 1.89
C SER A 43 2.72 -9.56 2.00
N ASP A 44 3.42 -10.64 2.40
CA ASP A 44 2.81 -11.94 2.59
C ASP A 44 1.77 -11.93 3.71
N TYR A 45 2.06 -11.25 4.82
CA TYR A 45 1.11 -11.13 5.93
C TYR A 45 -0.10 -10.30 5.53
N GLN A 46 0.13 -9.16 4.88
CA GLN A 46 -0.96 -8.27 4.48
C GLN A 46 -1.86 -8.91 3.43
N SER A 47 -1.33 -9.77 2.58
CA SER A 47 -2.13 -10.50 1.60
C SER A 47 -3.16 -11.44 2.23
N LYS A 48 -3.03 -11.74 3.52
CA LYS A 48 -3.89 -12.64 4.27
C LYS A 48 -4.71 -11.95 5.35
N GLN A 49 -4.47 -10.67 5.61
CA GLN A 49 -5.20 -9.91 6.62
C GLN A 49 -6.48 -9.34 6.05
N GLY A 50 -7.44 -9.06 6.94
CA GLY A 50 -8.72 -8.50 6.53
C GLY A 50 -9.53 -9.48 5.71
N ARG A 51 -10.35 -8.96 4.81
CA ARG A 51 -11.19 -9.79 3.92
C ARG A 51 -10.96 -9.42 2.46
N SER A 52 -11.05 -10.41 1.60
CA SER A 52 -10.96 -10.21 0.15
C SER A 52 -12.23 -9.51 -0.35
N ILE A 53 -12.06 -8.53 -1.23
CA ILE A 53 -13.17 -7.84 -1.89
C ILE A 53 -12.92 -7.77 -3.40
N SER A 54 -14.00 -7.61 -4.16
CA SER A 54 -13.91 -7.45 -5.61
C SER A 54 -13.43 -6.04 -5.97
N TYR A 55 -12.86 -5.89 -7.17
CA TYR A 55 -12.48 -4.57 -7.66
C TYR A 55 -13.70 -3.63 -7.75
N ALA A 56 -14.86 -4.15 -8.12
CA ALA A 56 -16.08 -3.34 -8.20
C ALA A 56 -16.47 -2.73 -6.85
N GLU A 57 -16.12 -3.38 -5.74
CA GLU A 57 -16.41 -2.93 -4.39
C GLU A 57 -15.26 -2.17 -3.73
N ALA A 58 -14.11 -2.07 -4.40
CA ALA A 58 -12.92 -1.46 -3.82
C ALA A 58 -13.15 0.03 -3.50
N GLU A 59 -12.67 0.43 -2.33
CA GLU A 59 -12.75 1.80 -1.84
C GLU A 59 -11.38 2.36 -1.51
N PRO A 60 -11.19 3.69 -1.53
CA PRO A 60 -9.92 4.28 -1.11
C PRO A 60 -9.49 3.77 0.28
N GLY A 61 -8.23 3.38 0.39
CA GLY A 61 -7.68 2.80 1.62
C GLY A 61 -7.60 1.29 1.62
N ASP A 62 -8.30 0.60 0.72
CA ASP A 62 -8.15 -0.85 0.59
C ASP A 62 -6.72 -1.19 0.13
N VAL A 63 -6.23 -2.36 0.53
CA VAL A 63 -4.89 -2.83 0.17
C VAL A 63 -4.97 -3.67 -1.10
N VAL A 64 -4.28 -3.24 -2.13
CA VAL A 64 -4.16 -3.99 -3.38
C VAL A 64 -2.92 -4.88 -3.30
N VAL A 65 -3.09 -6.17 -3.55
CA VAL A 65 -2.04 -7.17 -3.41
C VAL A 65 -1.52 -7.57 -4.79
N TYR A 66 -0.21 -7.45 -4.96
CA TYR A 66 0.52 -7.94 -6.13
C TYR A 66 1.48 -9.04 -5.68
N PRO A 67 1.99 -9.87 -6.59
CA PRO A 67 3.04 -10.81 -6.21
C PRO A 67 4.23 -10.09 -5.58
N GLY A 68 4.49 -10.36 -4.28
CA GLY A 68 5.58 -9.75 -3.54
C GLY A 68 5.47 -8.26 -3.27
N HIS A 69 4.27 -7.66 -3.41
CA HIS A 69 4.10 -6.22 -3.29
C HIS A 69 2.69 -5.87 -2.84
N VAL A 70 2.54 -4.73 -2.17
CA VAL A 70 1.24 -4.19 -1.77
C VAL A 70 1.19 -2.68 -2.04
N ALA A 71 -0.03 -2.17 -2.22
CA ALA A 71 -0.29 -0.76 -2.46
C ALA A 71 -1.61 -0.37 -1.80
N LEU A 72 -1.84 0.94 -1.64
CA LEU A 72 -3.12 1.45 -1.17
C LEU A 72 -3.95 1.97 -2.35
N TYR A 73 -5.21 1.57 -2.41
CA TYR A 73 -6.13 2.03 -3.43
C TYR A 73 -6.53 3.49 -3.16
N LEU A 74 -6.50 4.32 -4.20
CA LEU A 74 -6.91 5.73 -4.13
C LEU A 74 -8.29 5.98 -4.72
N GLY A 75 -8.87 5.00 -5.37
CA GLY A 75 -10.05 5.20 -6.20
C GLY A 75 -9.68 5.46 -7.65
N ASN A 76 -10.66 5.40 -8.54
CA ASN A 76 -10.50 5.70 -9.97
C ASN A 76 -9.38 4.90 -10.65
N GLY A 77 -9.14 3.67 -10.20
CA GLY A 77 -8.13 2.80 -10.79
C GLY A 77 -6.69 3.18 -10.47
N LYS A 78 -6.46 3.97 -9.42
CA LYS A 78 -5.12 4.43 -9.01
C LYS A 78 -4.73 3.85 -7.67
N VAL A 79 -3.43 3.59 -7.51
CA VAL A 79 -2.84 3.15 -6.24
C VAL A 79 -1.68 4.06 -5.85
N ILE A 80 -1.41 4.15 -4.55
CA ILE A 80 -0.22 4.81 -4.02
C ILE A 80 0.61 3.76 -3.28
N HIS A 81 1.93 3.75 -3.52
CA HIS A 81 2.80 2.73 -2.95
C HIS A 81 4.25 3.18 -2.89
N ALA A 82 5.00 2.59 -1.95
CA ALA A 82 6.46 2.70 -1.93
C ALA A 82 6.99 1.70 -2.95
N SER A 83 7.40 2.19 -4.12
CA SER A 83 7.63 1.36 -5.30
C SER A 83 9.05 0.81 -5.38
N SER A 84 10.05 1.70 -5.43
CA SER A 84 11.45 1.30 -5.58
C SER A 84 12.37 2.42 -5.08
N THR A 85 13.66 2.12 -4.92
CA THR A 85 14.65 3.13 -4.54
C THR A 85 14.76 4.25 -5.58
N ALA A 86 14.50 3.94 -6.84
CA ALA A 86 14.56 4.93 -7.93
C ALA A 86 13.40 5.92 -7.88
N THR A 87 12.21 5.49 -7.45
CA THR A 87 11.00 6.32 -7.52
C THR A 87 10.45 6.74 -6.17
N GLY A 88 10.77 6.00 -5.09
CA GLY A 88 10.16 6.24 -3.78
C GLY A 88 8.66 5.97 -3.80
N ILE A 89 7.92 6.76 -3.03
CA ILE A 89 6.46 6.69 -2.96
C ILE A 89 5.87 7.39 -4.17
N LYS A 90 5.02 6.68 -4.92
CA LYS A 90 4.44 7.19 -6.17
C LYS A 90 3.00 6.72 -6.35
N ILE A 91 2.30 7.35 -7.27
CA ILE A 91 0.99 6.91 -7.75
C ILE A 91 1.16 6.16 -9.07
N SER A 92 0.47 5.02 -9.20
CA SER A 92 0.46 4.21 -10.41
C SER A 92 -0.98 3.83 -10.74
N ASN A 93 -1.21 3.35 -11.98
CA ASN A 93 -2.46 2.68 -12.31
C ASN A 93 -2.51 1.34 -11.57
N ILE A 94 -3.70 0.92 -11.12
CA ILE A 94 -3.85 -0.37 -10.44
C ILE A 94 -3.34 -1.53 -11.31
N ASN A 95 -3.47 -1.41 -12.62
CA ASN A 95 -3.07 -2.42 -13.58
C ASN A 95 -1.64 -2.26 -14.10
N TYR A 96 -0.79 -1.46 -13.46
CA TYR A 96 0.61 -1.35 -13.87
C TYR A 96 1.34 -2.70 -13.79
N ARG A 97 0.83 -3.61 -12.98
CA ARG A 97 1.11 -5.05 -12.94
C ARG A 97 -0.20 -5.76 -12.64
N SER A 98 -0.24 -7.09 -12.86
CA SER A 98 -1.41 -7.87 -12.49
C SER A 98 -1.51 -7.99 -10.97
N PHE A 99 -2.62 -7.54 -10.39
CA PHE A 99 -2.86 -7.74 -8.97
C PHE A 99 -3.61 -9.07 -8.74
N THR A 100 -3.39 -9.67 -7.56
CA THR A 100 -3.96 -10.98 -7.23
C THR A 100 -5.12 -10.89 -6.27
N ASP A 101 -5.25 -9.81 -5.52
CA ASP A 101 -6.31 -9.65 -4.52
C ASP A 101 -6.45 -8.19 -4.12
N ILE A 102 -7.58 -7.85 -3.51
CA ILE A 102 -7.80 -6.57 -2.83
C ILE A 102 -8.34 -6.93 -1.45
N ARG A 103 -7.73 -6.36 -0.40
CA ARG A 103 -8.06 -6.70 0.98
C ARG A 103 -8.57 -5.47 1.71
N ARG A 104 -9.67 -5.62 2.43
CA ARG A 104 -10.18 -4.58 3.33
C ARG A 104 -9.78 -4.92 4.75
N MET A 105 -8.99 -4.02 5.35
CA MET A 105 -8.43 -4.23 6.68
C MET A 105 -9.39 -3.78 7.80
N LEU A 106 -10.43 -3.09 7.44
CA LEU A 106 -11.41 -2.56 8.41
C LEU A 106 -12.59 -3.49 8.61
#